data_66c2bd01b7a1acdb8b3f4ebeeb999a6e
#
_entry.id   66c2bd01b7a1acdb8b3f4ebeeb999a6e
#
_cell.length_a   1.000
_cell.length_b   1.000
_cell.length_c   1.000
_cell.angle_alpha   90.00
_cell.angle_beta   90.00
_cell.angle_gamma   90.00
#
_symmetry.space_group_name_H-M   'P 1'
#
loop_
_entity.id
_entity.type
_entity.pdbx_description
1 polymer ?
#
loop_
_entity_poly.entity_id
_entity_poly.type
_entity_poly.pdbx_seq_one_letter_code
_entity_poly.pdbx_strand_id
1 'polypeptide(L)'
;MANVIEIRNLSFTYDSESNIYALNNVSIDIEKGSYTVIVGHNGSGKSTLAKLLIGLLEANSGDIFIDGNKLSEDTIYEIRNKIGVVFQNPDNQFIGATVEDDIAFGLENHCVPQKEMLDIIKDYAAKTGMIDFLDKEPSKLSGGQKQRVAIAGVLAMKPEIIILDEATSMLDPKGKREIKELVKKMRDIVPNITIVSITHDISEAVASDKVIIMNKGEVYAVGTPKEIFSDEEKLVKVGLQLPFTYKLQHELIKSGYSFNLVMSTKEMVNEICQLNFKK
;
A
#
# COMPACT_ATOMS: atom_id res chain seq x y z
N MET A 1 11.39 -11.10 13.24
CA MET A 1 10.38 -11.75 12.37
C MET A 1 11.07 -12.09 11.05
N ALA A 2 10.56 -13.06 10.28
CA ALA A 2 11.15 -13.40 8.99
C ALA A 2 10.71 -12.36 7.93
N ASN A 3 11.63 -12.00 7.04
CA ASN A 3 11.31 -11.15 5.89
C ASN A 3 10.55 -11.97 4.86
N VAL A 4 9.51 -11.38 4.27
CA VAL A 4 8.76 -11.98 3.16
C VAL A 4 9.14 -11.34 1.81
N ILE A 5 9.62 -10.10 1.82
CA ILE A 5 10.21 -9.43 0.66
C ILE A 5 11.61 -8.98 1.04
N GLU A 6 12.59 -9.37 0.25
CA GLU A 6 13.96 -8.91 0.39
C GLU A 6 14.46 -8.37 -0.95
N ILE A 7 14.93 -7.15 -0.95
CA ILE A 7 15.49 -6.47 -2.13
C ILE A 7 16.95 -6.18 -1.81
N ARG A 8 17.85 -6.55 -2.71
CA ARG A 8 19.30 -6.43 -2.53
C ARG A 8 19.93 -5.69 -3.70
N ASN A 9 20.45 -4.50 -3.45
CA ASN A 9 21.22 -3.67 -4.39
C ASN A 9 20.53 -3.49 -5.75
N LEU A 10 19.21 -3.34 -5.75
CA LEU A 10 18.37 -3.29 -6.95
C LEU A 10 18.58 -1.99 -7.72
N SER A 11 18.93 -2.08 -8.98
CA SER A 11 19.05 -0.92 -9.88
C SER A 11 18.27 -1.17 -11.17
N PHE A 12 17.61 -0.11 -11.65
CA PHE A 12 16.83 -0.16 -12.88
C PHE A 12 16.83 1.18 -13.62
N THR A 13 17.00 1.11 -14.94
CA THR A 13 16.80 2.22 -15.87
C THR A 13 15.84 1.82 -16.98
N TYR A 14 15.01 2.76 -17.45
CA TYR A 14 14.15 2.56 -18.62
C TYR A 14 14.91 2.71 -19.95
N ASP A 15 16.05 3.38 -19.93
CA ASP A 15 16.88 3.63 -21.09
C ASP A 15 18.33 3.25 -20.75
N SER A 16 18.80 2.17 -21.37
CA SER A 16 20.14 1.65 -21.15
C SER A 16 21.28 2.57 -21.64
N GLU A 17 20.96 3.53 -22.51
CA GLU A 17 21.93 4.51 -23.01
C GLU A 17 22.01 5.74 -22.10
N SER A 18 21.02 5.95 -21.24
CA SER A 18 21.00 7.03 -20.27
C SER A 18 21.63 6.62 -18.95
N ASN A 19 22.37 7.53 -18.32
CA ASN A 19 22.88 7.34 -16.95
C ASN A 19 21.82 7.71 -15.89
N ILE A 20 20.51 7.72 -16.26
CA ILE A 20 19.43 8.09 -15.36
C ILE A 20 18.77 6.82 -14.84
N TYR A 21 19.03 6.52 -13.58
CA TYR A 21 18.41 5.39 -12.89
C TYR A 21 17.04 5.78 -12.32
N ALA A 22 16.03 4.95 -12.62
CA ALA A 22 14.74 5.02 -11.95
C ALA A 22 14.81 4.40 -10.54
N LEU A 23 15.67 3.40 -10.36
CA LEU A 23 16.11 2.86 -9.06
C LEU A 23 17.62 2.72 -9.07
N ASN A 24 18.29 3.13 -7.99
CA ASN A 24 19.72 3.10 -7.84
C ASN A 24 20.10 2.45 -6.51
N ASN A 25 20.65 1.25 -6.55
CA ASN A 25 21.17 0.49 -5.41
C ASN A 25 20.16 0.39 -4.23
N VAL A 26 18.90 0.10 -4.54
CA VAL A 26 17.83 -0.02 -3.55
C VAL A 26 17.93 -1.34 -2.79
N SER A 27 17.98 -1.28 -1.45
CA SER A 27 17.90 -2.45 -0.58
C SER A 27 16.82 -2.25 0.48
N ILE A 28 15.87 -3.18 0.55
CA ILE A 28 14.67 -3.09 1.39
C ILE A 28 14.34 -4.47 1.95
N ASP A 29 13.95 -4.51 3.22
CA ASP A 29 13.39 -5.69 3.89
C ASP A 29 11.96 -5.39 4.35
N ILE A 30 11.01 -6.29 4.04
CA ILE A 30 9.62 -6.21 4.50
C ILE A 30 9.30 -7.48 5.27
N GLU A 31 8.88 -7.30 6.51
CA GLU A 31 8.57 -8.40 7.41
C GLU A 31 7.21 -9.05 7.09
N LYS A 32 7.12 -10.36 7.25
CA LYS A 32 5.87 -11.11 7.04
C LYS A 32 4.78 -10.64 8.01
N GLY A 33 3.57 -10.41 7.49
CA GLY A 33 2.42 -9.94 8.26
C GLY A 33 2.48 -8.46 8.67
N SER A 34 3.51 -7.71 8.23
CA SER A 34 3.61 -6.27 8.50
C SER A 34 2.78 -5.43 7.51
N TYR A 35 2.44 -4.23 7.95
CA TYR A 35 1.96 -3.16 7.08
C TYR A 35 3.09 -2.16 6.85
N THR A 36 3.69 -2.19 5.66
CA THR A 36 4.77 -1.28 5.27
C THR A 36 4.25 -0.25 4.27
N VAL A 37 4.59 1.02 4.49
CA VAL A 37 4.24 2.11 3.56
C VAL A 37 5.50 2.67 2.93
N ILE A 38 5.53 2.69 1.59
CA ILE A 38 6.60 3.26 0.78
C ILE A 38 6.12 4.62 0.27
N VAL A 39 6.73 5.70 0.78
CA VAL A 39 6.36 7.07 0.42
C VAL A 39 7.48 7.78 -0.34
N GLY A 40 7.12 8.79 -1.13
CA GLY A 40 8.05 9.66 -1.83
C GLY A 40 7.30 10.53 -2.84
N HIS A 41 7.95 11.59 -3.32
CA HIS A 41 7.36 12.44 -4.36
C HIS A 41 7.21 11.70 -5.71
N ASN A 42 6.50 12.30 -6.66
CA ASN A 42 6.37 11.74 -8.00
C ASN A 42 7.75 11.68 -8.67
N GLY A 43 8.04 10.56 -9.34
CA GLY A 43 9.35 10.30 -9.94
C GLY A 43 10.42 9.79 -8.97
N SER A 44 10.08 9.46 -7.71
CA SER A 44 11.05 8.86 -6.77
C SER A 44 11.34 7.37 -6.98
N GLY A 45 10.71 6.72 -7.98
CA GLY A 45 10.95 5.30 -8.31
C GLY A 45 9.92 4.31 -7.73
N LYS A 46 8.92 4.75 -6.97
CA LYS A 46 7.96 3.86 -6.25
C LYS A 46 7.20 2.91 -7.18
N SER A 47 6.56 3.41 -8.23
CA SER A 47 5.79 2.57 -9.17
C SER A 47 6.70 1.68 -10.02
N THR A 48 7.95 2.10 -10.25
CA THR A 48 8.97 1.23 -10.86
C THR A 48 9.30 0.07 -9.94
N LEU A 49 9.48 0.34 -8.64
CA LEU A 49 9.69 -0.69 -7.63
C LEU A 49 8.52 -1.67 -7.56
N ALA A 50 7.26 -1.16 -7.57
CA ALA A 50 6.08 -2.03 -7.61
C ALA A 50 6.10 -2.99 -8.81
N LYS A 51 6.40 -2.48 -10.00
CA LYS A 51 6.46 -3.28 -11.23
C LYS A 51 7.56 -4.33 -11.21
N LEU A 52 8.72 -4.01 -10.61
CA LEU A 52 9.82 -4.97 -10.43
C LEU A 52 9.45 -6.07 -9.44
N LEU A 53 8.77 -5.74 -8.32
CA LEU A 53 8.34 -6.71 -7.31
C LEU A 53 7.42 -7.80 -7.87
N ILE A 54 6.61 -7.46 -8.88
CA ILE A 54 5.68 -8.40 -9.52
C ILE A 54 6.20 -8.95 -10.86
N GLY A 55 7.45 -8.63 -11.18
CA GLY A 55 8.12 -9.09 -12.40
C GLY A 55 7.51 -8.57 -13.69
N LEU A 56 6.88 -7.39 -13.69
CA LEU A 56 6.48 -6.66 -14.91
C LEU A 56 7.66 -5.94 -15.57
N LEU A 57 8.73 -5.74 -14.82
CA LEU A 57 10.01 -5.22 -15.30
C LEU A 57 11.10 -6.14 -14.79
N GLU A 58 12.19 -6.22 -15.53
CA GLU A 58 13.41 -6.94 -15.15
C GLU A 58 14.48 -5.95 -14.71
N ALA A 59 15.12 -6.21 -13.57
CA ALA A 59 16.15 -5.33 -13.03
C ALA A 59 17.44 -5.38 -13.85
N ASN A 60 18.13 -4.25 -13.99
CA ASN A 60 19.46 -4.23 -14.61
C ASN A 60 20.53 -4.88 -13.70
N SER A 61 20.36 -4.76 -12.38
CA SER A 61 21.20 -5.40 -11.38
C SER A 61 20.51 -5.55 -10.05
N GLY A 62 21.03 -6.41 -9.19
CA GLY A 62 20.48 -6.73 -7.89
C GLY A 62 19.45 -7.85 -7.94
N ASP A 63 18.93 -8.21 -6.79
CA ASP A 63 18.05 -9.36 -6.63
C ASP A 63 16.82 -9.02 -5.80
N ILE A 64 15.70 -9.68 -6.12
CA ILE A 64 14.45 -9.64 -5.35
C ILE A 64 14.15 -11.06 -4.88
N PHE A 65 13.85 -11.22 -3.60
CA PHE A 65 13.39 -12.48 -3.02
C PHE A 65 12.01 -12.30 -2.41
N ILE A 66 11.12 -13.23 -2.71
CA ILE A 66 9.77 -13.30 -2.15
C ILE A 66 9.63 -14.63 -1.41
N ASP A 67 9.38 -14.56 -0.11
CA ASP A 67 9.29 -15.73 0.77
C ASP A 67 10.50 -16.68 0.59
N GLY A 68 11.71 -16.10 0.50
CA GLY A 68 12.98 -16.80 0.29
C GLY A 68 13.27 -17.23 -1.15
N ASN A 69 12.32 -17.14 -2.08
CA ASN A 69 12.48 -17.51 -3.48
C ASN A 69 12.95 -16.30 -4.30
N LYS A 70 14.07 -16.44 -5.03
CA LYS A 70 14.53 -15.41 -5.94
C LYS A 70 13.54 -15.22 -7.08
N LEU A 71 13.16 -13.97 -7.37
CA LEU A 71 12.34 -13.63 -8.53
C LEU A 71 13.15 -13.84 -9.82
N SER A 72 12.68 -14.74 -10.67
CA SER A 72 13.28 -15.09 -11.96
C SER A 72 12.19 -15.57 -12.92
N GLU A 73 12.53 -15.82 -14.18
CA GLU A 73 11.60 -16.40 -15.15
C GLU A 73 11.03 -17.76 -14.69
N ASP A 74 11.83 -18.57 -14.01
CA ASP A 74 11.41 -19.90 -13.53
C ASP A 74 10.44 -19.82 -12.33
N THR A 75 10.56 -18.79 -11.49
CA THR A 75 9.81 -18.67 -10.22
C THR A 75 8.65 -17.67 -10.28
N ILE A 76 8.57 -16.87 -11.34
CA ILE A 76 7.64 -15.72 -11.44
C ILE A 76 6.17 -16.14 -11.28
N TYR A 77 5.76 -17.28 -11.82
CA TYR A 77 4.38 -17.75 -11.72
C TYR A 77 4.01 -18.14 -10.29
N GLU A 78 4.92 -18.84 -9.59
CA GLU A 78 4.73 -19.19 -8.19
C GLU A 78 4.67 -17.94 -7.31
N ILE A 79 5.56 -16.98 -7.55
CA ILE A 79 5.61 -15.72 -6.81
C ILE A 79 4.35 -14.88 -7.04
N ARG A 80 3.87 -14.77 -8.29
CA ARG A 80 2.63 -14.04 -8.61
C ARG A 80 1.40 -14.64 -7.93
N ASN A 81 1.35 -15.94 -7.71
CA ASN A 81 0.26 -16.58 -6.96
C ASN A 81 0.23 -16.18 -5.48
N LYS A 82 1.36 -15.70 -4.93
CA LYS A 82 1.46 -15.23 -3.54
C LYS A 82 1.18 -13.73 -3.41
N ILE A 83 1.22 -12.97 -4.50
CA ILE A 83 1.11 -11.50 -4.50
C ILE A 83 -0.18 -11.07 -5.18
N GLY A 84 -1.00 -10.33 -4.45
CA GLY A 84 -2.10 -9.57 -5.03
C GLY A 84 -1.70 -8.12 -5.27
N VAL A 85 -2.16 -7.52 -6.37
CA VAL A 85 -1.84 -6.13 -6.71
C VAL A 85 -3.11 -5.35 -6.98
N VAL A 86 -3.18 -4.16 -6.40
CA VAL A 86 -4.22 -3.17 -6.67
C VAL A 86 -3.55 -1.93 -7.23
N PHE A 87 -3.82 -1.61 -8.49
CA PHE A 87 -3.19 -0.48 -9.18
C PHE A 87 -3.92 0.84 -8.94
N GLN A 88 -3.25 1.94 -9.30
CA GLN A 88 -3.72 3.31 -9.14
C GLN A 88 -5.06 3.58 -9.82
N ASN A 89 -5.23 3.11 -11.07
CA ASN A 89 -6.45 3.27 -11.83
C ASN A 89 -7.24 1.95 -11.87
N PRO A 90 -8.34 1.83 -11.12
CA PRO A 90 -9.14 0.61 -11.10
C PRO A 90 -9.80 0.33 -12.47
N ASP A 91 -10.08 1.34 -13.31
CA ASP A 91 -10.69 1.14 -14.62
C ASP A 91 -9.84 0.25 -15.54
N ASN A 92 -8.53 0.25 -15.36
CA ASN A 92 -7.61 -0.57 -16.16
C ASN A 92 -7.52 -2.03 -15.67
N GLN A 93 -8.20 -2.38 -14.58
CA GLN A 93 -8.15 -3.70 -13.97
C GLN A 93 -9.40 -4.52 -14.23
N PHE A 94 -10.52 -3.87 -14.55
CA PHE A 94 -11.79 -4.56 -14.79
C PHE A 94 -11.79 -5.31 -16.12
N ILE A 95 -12.16 -6.60 -16.04
CA ILE A 95 -12.29 -7.51 -17.16
C ILE A 95 -13.72 -8.05 -17.22
N GLY A 96 -14.37 -8.22 -16.06
CA GLY A 96 -15.73 -8.74 -15.92
C GLY A 96 -16.80 -7.78 -16.44
N ALA A 97 -17.90 -8.32 -16.95
CA ALA A 97 -19.07 -7.53 -17.34
C ALA A 97 -19.81 -7.00 -16.11
N THR A 98 -19.79 -7.74 -15.02
CA THR A 98 -20.34 -7.38 -13.70
C THR A 98 -19.26 -7.39 -12.62
N VAL A 99 -19.58 -6.85 -11.44
CA VAL A 99 -18.72 -6.96 -10.26
C VAL A 99 -18.48 -8.41 -9.86
N GLU A 100 -19.51 -9.26 -9.97
CA GLU A 100 -19.39 -10.69 -9.69
C GLU A 100 -18.40 -11.35 -10.64
N ASP A 101 -18.53 -11.12 -11.95
CA ASP A 101 -17.62 -11.65 -12.96
C ASP A 101 -16.18 -11.21 -12.75
N ASP A 102 -15.99 -9.96 -12.33
CA ASP A 102 -14.65 -9.41 -12.11
C ASP A 102 -13.94 -10.06 -10.92
N ILE A 103 -14.67 -10.29 -9.82
CA ILE A 103 -14.13 -11.03 -8.66
C ILE A 103 -13.91 -12.50 -9.02
N ALA A 104 -14.82 -13.11 -9.81
CA ALA A 104 -14.72 -14.49 -10.27
C ALA A 104 -13.47 -14.73 -11.12
N PHE A 105 -13.09 -13.76 -11.96
CA PHE A 105 -11.94 -13.88 -12.87
C PHE A 105 -10.65 -14.26 -12.14
N GLY A 106 -10.38 -13.64 -10.98
CA GLY A 106 -9.21 -13.98 -10.15
C GLY A 106 -9.27 -15.42 -9.63
N LEU A 107 -10.44 -15.87 -9.20
CA LEU A 107 -10.67 -17.23 -8.68
C LEU A 107 -10.54 -18.28 -9.80
N GLU A 108 -11.03 -17.98 -11.00
CA GLU A 108 -10.89 -18.84 -12.18
C GLU A 108 -9.42 -19.06 -12.54
N ASN A 109 -8.62 -17.99 -12.56
CA ASN A 109 -7.18 -18.07 -12.82
C ASN A 109 -6.44 -18.89 -11.75
N HIS A 110 -6.97 -18.98 -10.53
CA HIS A 110 -6.44 -19.82 -9.44
C HIS A 110 -7.08 -21.22 -9.42
N CYS A 111 -7.84 -21.59 -10.47
CA CYS A 111 -8.50 -22.89 -10.62
C CYS A 111 -9.40 -23.26 -9.42
N VAL A 112 -10.02 -22.27 -8.77
CA VAL A 112 -11.01 -22.51 -7.71
C VAL A 112 -12.21 -23.24 -8.29
N PRO A 113 -12.74 -24.31 -7.65
CA PRO A 113 -13.91 -25.01 -8.15
C PRO A 113 -15.13 -24.10 -8.25
N GLN A 114 -15.83 -24.11 -9.38
CA GLN A 114 -16.99 -23.25 -9.67
C GLN A 114 -18.05 -23.25 -8.56
N LYS A 115 -18.30 -24.41 -7.94
CA LYS A 115 -19.27 -24.57 -6.84
C LYS A 115 -18.90 -23.78 -5.57
N GLU A 116 -17.64 -23.39 -5.41
CA GLU A 116 -17.13 -22.66 -4.25
C GLU A 116 -17.01 -21.16 -4.53
N MET A 117 -16.94 -20.75 -5.81
CA MET A 117 -16.68 -19.36 -6.20
C MET A 117 -17.74 -18.40 -5.68
N LEU A 118 -19.05 -18.73 -5.84
CA LEU A 118 -20.12 -17.83 -5.46
C LEU A 118 -20.12 -17.48 -3.97
N ASP A 119 -19.81 -18.44 -3.11
CA ASP A 119 -19.73 -18.22 -1.66
C ASP A 119 -18.52 -17.34 -1.31
N ILE A 120 -17.38 -17.57 -1.98
CA ILE A 120 -16.18 -16.76 -1.83
C ILE A 120 -16.44 -15.33 -2.31
N ILE A 121 -17.04 -15.15 -3.49
CA ILE A 121 -17.37 -13.84 -4.05
C ILE A 121 -18.24 -13.04 -3.07
N LYS A 122 -19.33 -13.66 -2.60
CA LYS A 122 -20.25 -13.03 -1.65
C LYS A 122 -19.57 -12.64 -0.33
N ASP A 123 -18.71 -13.53 0.20
CA ASP A 123 -17.98 -13.27 1.44
C ASP A 123 -17.05 -12.05 1.31
N TYR A 124 -16.22 -12.01 0.26
CA TYR A 124 -15.30 -10.89 0.07
C TYR A 124 -15.99 -9.62 -0.41
N ALA A 125 -17.05 -9.71 -1.20
CA ALA A 125 -17.88 -8.56 -1.53
C ALA A 125 -18.54 -7.95 -0.26
N ALA A 126 -19.04 -8.78 0.66
CA ALA A 126 -19.57 -8.31 1.93
C ALA A 126 -18.49 -7.62 2.79
N LYS A 127 -17.31 -8.23 2.92
CA LYS A 127 -16.17 -7.68 3.69
C LYS A 127 -15.68 -6.34 3.15
N THR A 128 -15.82 -6.08 1.86
CA THR A 128 -15.44 -4.80 1.22
C THR A 128 -16.62 -3.85 1.03
N GLY A 129 -17.84 -4.23 1.46
CA GLY A 129 -19.06 -3.42 1.34
C GLY A 129 -19.57 -3.33 -0.10
N MET A 130 -19.36 -4.38 -0.91
CA MET A 130 -19.77 -4.43 -2.32
C MET A 130 -20.84 -5.49 -2.60
N ILE A 131 -21.40 -6.15 -1.59
CA ILE A 131 -22.38 -7.23 -1.76
C ILE A 131 -23.62 -6.81 -2.55
N ASP A 132 -24.12 -5.57 -2.35
CA ASP A 132 -25.31 -5.05 -3.05
C ASP A 132 -25.02 -4.57 -4.47
N PHE A 133 -23.80 -4.75 -4.94
CA PHE A 133 -23.31 -4.27 -6.22
C PHE A 133 -22.86 -5.40 -7.16
N LEU A 134 -23.03 -6.67 -6.79
CA LEU A 134 -22.53 -7.82 -7.55
C LEU A 134 -23.02 -7.83 -9.00
N ASP A 135 -24.32 -7.54 -9.22
CA ASP A 135 -24.94 -7.49 -10.55
C ASP A 135 -24.66 -6.18 -11.33
N LYS A 136 -23.92 -5.25 -10.76
CA LYS A 136 -23.65 -3.96 -11.40
C LYS A 136 -22.48 -4.05 -12.38
N GLU A 137 -22.62 -3.32 -13.49
CA GLU A 137 -21.49 -3.09 -14.38
C GLU A 137 -20.45 -2.19 -13.69
N PRO A 138 -19.14 -2.50 -13.75
CA PRO A 138 -18.09 -1.67 -13.15
C PRO A 138 -18.14 -0.21 -13.61
N SER A 139 -18.54 0.06 -14.85
CA SER A 139 -18.71 1.41 -15.42
C SER A 139 -19.69 2.30 -14.64
N LYS A 140 -20.66 1.72 -13.94
CA LYS A 140 -21.70 2.41 -13.17
C LYS A 140 -21.30 2.68 -11.71
N LEU A 141 -20.10 2.29 -11.31
CA LEU A 141 -19.58 2.46 -9.96
C LEU A 141 -18.80 3.78 -9.81
N SER A 142 -18.82 4.36 -8.61
CA SER A 142 -17.90 5.45 -8.24
C SER A 142 -16.46 4.95 -8.16
N GLY A 143 -15.46 5.83 -8.26
CA GLY A 143 -14.04 5.44 -8.15
C GLY A 143 -13.73 4.69 -6.86
N GLY A 144 -14.27 5.12 -5.72
CA GLY A 144 -14.09 4.40 -4.45
C GLY A 144 -14.76 3.03 -4.42
N GLN A 145 -15.92 2.86 -5.08
CA GLN A 145 -16.57 1.55 -5.24
C GLN A 145 -15.73 0.64 -6.14
N LYS A 146 -15.26 1.14 -7.28
CA LYS A 146 -14.35 0.42 -8.17
C LYS A 146 -13.12 -0.08 -7.42
N GLN A 147 -12.49 0.77 -6.62
CA GLN A 147 -11.32 0.37 -5.85
C GLN A 147 -11.64 -0.72 -4.82
N ARG A 148 -12.82 -0.67 -4.19
CA ARG A 148 -13.27 -1.73 -3.26
C ARG A 148 -13.53 -3.06 -3.97
N VAL A 149 -14.05 -3.03 -5.21
CA VAL A 149 -14.19 -4.24 -6.03
C VAL A 149 -12.82 -4.82 -6.38
N ALA A 150 -11.87 -4.00 -6.84
CA ALA A 150 -10.51 -4.45 -7.11
C ALA A 150 -9.85 -5.09 -5.89
N ILE A 151 -10.01 -4.47 -4.71
CA ILE A 151 -9.53 -5.03 -3.44
C ILE A 151 -10.26 -6.35 -3.11
N ALA A 152 -11.58 -6.44 -3.32
CA ALA A 152 -12.35 -7.67 -3.08
C ALA A 152 -11.83 -8.82 -3.93
N GLY A 153 -11.64 -8.60 -5.24
CA GLY A 153 -11.10 -9.59 -6.18
C GLY A 153 -9.71 -10.09 -5.76
N VAL A 154 -8.83 -9.16 -5.37
CA VAL A 154 -7.50 -9.53 -4.89
C VAL A 154 -7.56 -10.31 -3.58
N LEU A 155 -8.34 -9.88 -2.59
CA LEU A 155 -8.44 -10.55 -1.29
C LEU A 155 -9.12 -11.93 -1.40
N ALA A 156 -10.03 -12.12 -2.35
CA ALA A 156 -10.71 -13.39 -2.60
C ALA A 156 -9.73 -14.54 -2.96
N MET A 157 -8.61 -14.19 -3.59
CA MET A 157 -7.53 -15.13 -3.91
C MET A 157 -6.67 -15.49 -2.69
N LYS A 158 -6.88 -14.84 -1.52
CA LYS A 158 -6.14 -15.03 -0.27
C LYS A 158 -4.61 -14.92 -0.44
N PRO A 159 -4.10 -13.83 -1.02
CA PRO A 159 -2.67 -13.67 -1.23
C PRO A 159 -1.92 -13.57 0.12
N GLU A 160 -0.64 -13.95 0.14
CA GLU A 160 0.24 -13.72 1.30
C GLU A 160 0.71 -12.26 1.39
N ILE A 161 0.81 -11.60 0.24
CA ILE A 161 1.26 -10.21 0.10
C ILE A 161 0.25 -9.45 -0.74
N ILE A 162 -0.14 -8.25 -0.32
CA ILE A 162 -0.89 -7.31 -1.15
C ILE A 162 -0.09 -6.03 -1.36
N ILE A 163 0.05 -5.63 -2.63
CA ILE A 163 0.68 -4.38 -3.03
C ILE A 163 -0.42 -3.43 -3.48
N LEU A 164 -0.49 -2.26 -2.84
CA LEU A 164 -1.43 -1.18 -3.14
C LEU A 164 -0.63 -0.05 -3.81
N ASP A 165 -0.64 0.02 -5.14
CA ASP A 165 0.10 1.06 -5.87
C ASP A 165 -0.79 2.29 -6.09
N GLU A 166 -0.61 3.30 -5.22
CA GLU A 166 -1.38 4.55 -5.22
C GLU A 166 -2.92 4.35 -5.21
N ALA A 167 -3.40 3.32 -4.51
CA ALA A 167 -4.80 2.90 -4.50
C ALA A 167 -5.82 3.97 -4.06
N THR A 168 -5.36 5.09 -3.49
CA THR A 168 -6.22 6.19 -3.05
C THR A 168 -6.07 7.47 -3.88
N SER A 169 -5.07 7.55 -4.77
CA SER A 169 -4.68 8.82 -5.42
C SER A 169 -5.78 9.46 -6.28
N MET A 170 -6.59 8.65 -6.96
CA MET A 170 -7.66 9.10 -7.86
C MET A 170 -9.03 9.26 -7.18
N LEU A 171 -9.11 9.09 -5.85
CA LEU A 171 -10.36 9.09 -5.12
C LEU A 171 -10.68 10.46 -4.52
N ASP A 172 -11.98 10.74 -4.39
CA ASP A 172 -12.48 11.86 -3.60
C ASP A 172 -12.17 11.69 -2.09
N PRO A 173 -12.27 12.72 -1.27
CA PRO A 173 -11.92 12.63 0.15
C PRO A 173 -12.71 11.57 0.93
N LYS A 174 -13.94 11.24 0.51
CA LYS A 174 -14.76 10.20 1.14
C LYS A 174 -14.22 8.82 0.76
N GLY A 175 -13.99 8.56 -0.52
CA GLY A 175 -13.41 7.32 -1.03
C GLY A 175 -12.03 7.03 -0.43
N LYS A 176 -11.17 8.06 -0.31
CA LYS A 176 -9.87 7.93 0.37
C LYS A 176 -10.01 7.42 1.81
N ARG A 177 -10.94 7.99 2.59
CA ARG A 177 -11.18 7.54 3.97
C ARG A 177 -11.68 6.10 4.01
N GLU A 178 -12.63 5.75 3.14
CA GLU A 178 -13.20 4.39 3.07
C GLU A 178 -12.13 3.34 2.73
N ILE A 179 -11.26 3.62 1.76
CA ILE A 179 -10.15 2.70 1.42
C ILE A 179 -9.12 2.62 2.56
N LYS A 180 -8.73 3.73 3.18
CA LYS A 180 -7.82 3.71 4.34
C LYS A 180 -8.37 2.87 5.50
N GLU A 181 -9.67 2.97 5.78
CA GLU A 181 -10.33 2.13 6.80
C GLU A 181 -10.38 0.65 6.39
N LEU A 182 -10.60 0.36 5.10
CA LEU A 182 -10.56 -1.02 4.59
C LEU A 182 -9.16 -1.61 4.73
N VAL A 183 -8.11 -0.86 4.36
CA VAL A 183 -6.70 -1.30 4.50
C VAL A 183 -6.37 -1.66 5.95
N LYS A 184 -6.81 -0.85 6.93
CA LYS A 184 -6.63 -1.16 8.35
C LYS A 184 -7.27 -2.48 8.76
N LYS A 185 -8.43 -2.82 8.16
CA LYS A 185 -9.16 -4.06 8.45
C LYS A 185 -8.66 -5.27 7.66
N MET A 186 -7.77 -5.09 6.69
CA MET A 186 -7.32 -6.21 5.83
C MET A 186 -6.70 -7.34 6.64
N ARG A 187 -5.96 -7.05 7.71
CA ARG A 187 -5.36 -8.07 8.58
C ARG A 187 -6.41 -8.87 9.37
N ASP A 188 -7.59 -8.27 9.63
CA ASP A 188 -8.71 -8.97 10.25
C ASP A 188 -9.43 -9.85 9.23
N ILE A 189 -9.47 -9.41 7.95
CA ILE A 189 -10.11 -10.12 6.84
C ILE A 189 -9.26 -11.34 6.40
N VAL A 190 -7.96 -11.14 6.26
CA VAL A 190 -6.98 -12.15 5.88
C VAL A 190 -5.86 -12.15 6.92
N PRO A 191 -5.87 -13.07 7.90
CA PRO A 191 -4.83 -13.15 8.92
C PRO A 191 -3.43 -13.34 8.32
N ASN A 192 -2.45 -12.65 8.89
CA ASN A 192 -1.04 -12.67 8.49
C ASN A 192 -0.74 -12.13 7.09
N ILE A 193 -1.69 -11.46 6.43
CA ILE A 193 -1.41 -10.78 5.16
C ILE A 193 -0.34 -9.70 5.36
N THR A 194 0.63 -9.66 4.47
CA THR A 194 1.62 -8.58 4.41
C THR A 194 1.07 -7.49 3.49
N ILE A 195 1.05 -6.25 3.96
CA ILE A 195 0.52 -5.12 3.19
C ILE A 195 1.67 -4.18 2.83
N VAL A 196 1.81 -3.90 1.55
CA VAL A 196 2.76 -2.91 1.01
C VAL A 196 1.96 -1.82 0.31
N SER A 197 1.83 -0.65 0.94
CA SER A 197 1.18 0.51 0.31
C SER A 197 2.23 1.44 -0.27
N ILE A 198 2.10 1.74 -1.54
CA ILE A 198 2.94 2.68 -2.28
C ILE A 198 2.11 3.94 -2.51
N THR A 199 2.58 5.09 -2.00
CA THR A 199 1.79 6.32 -2.04
C THR A 199 2.68 7.56 -2.03
N HIS A 200 2.13 8.69 -2.46
CA HIS A 200 2.71 10.02 -2.22
C HIS A 200 2.07 10.71 -0.98
N ASP A 201 0.99 10.13 -0.43
CA ASP A 201 0.30 10.67 0.75
C ASP A 201 0.91 10.10 2.04
N ILE A 202 1.82 10.85 2.64
CA ILE A 202 2.51 10.46 3.89
C ILE A 202 1.52 10.19 5.04
N SER A 203 0.28 10.70 4.98
CA SER A 203 -0.72 10.45 6.02
C SER A 203 -1.16 8.98 6.07
N GLU A 204 -0.95 8.20 5.02
CA GLU A 204 -1.19 6.75 5.03
C GLU A 204 -0.21 6.01 5.93
N ALA A 205 1.01 6.52 6.04
CA ALA A 205 2.06 5.92 6.85
C ALA A 205 1.80 5.98 8.37
N VAL A 206 0.89 6.84 8.83
CA VAL A 206 0.58 6.98 10.27
C VAL A 206 0.11 5.66 10.91
N ALA A 207 -0.60 4.83 10.16
CA ALA A 207 -1.15 3.56 10.64
C ALA A 207 -0.28 2.34 10.30
N SER A 208 0.88 2.54 9.69
CA SER A 208 1.78 1.45 9.29
C SER A 208 2.70 1.01 10.44
N ASP A 209 3.27 -0.18 10.29
CA ASP A 209 4.31 -0.68 11.19
C ASP A 209 5.68 -0.13 10.78
N LYS A 210 5.88 0.10 9.47
CA LYS A 210 7.15 0.53 8.89
C LYS A 210 6.93 1.53 7.76
N VAL A 211 7.78 2.54 7.70
CA VAL A 211 7.80 3.56 6.64
C VAL A 211 9.14 3.50 5.92
N ILE A 212 9.07 3.50 4.60
CA ILE A 212 10.22 3.60 3.72
C ILE A 212 10.06 4.87 2.89
N ILE A 213 11.01 5.79 2.98
CA ILE A 213 11.02 7.00 2.16
C ILE A 213 11.92 6.77 0.96
N MET A 214 11.36 6.93 -0.23
CA MET A 214 12.13 6.94 -1.47
C MET A 214 12.33 8.36 -2.01
N ASN A 215 13.53 8.63 -2.46
CA ASN A 215 13.89 9.89 -3.09
C ASN A 215 14.87 9.65 -4.24
N LYS A 216 14.55 10.16 -5.43
CA LYS A 216 15.42 10.08 -6.64
C LYS A 216 15.95 8.68 -6.93
N GLY A 217 15.09 7.66 -6.80
CA GLY A 217 15.44 6.27 -7.08
C GLY A 217 16.19 5.54 -5.95
N GLU A 218 16.40 6.17 -4.80
CA GLU A 218 17.13 5.60 -3.66
C GLU A 218 16.24 5.52 -2.41
N VAL A 219 16.61 4.65 -1.47
CA VAL A 219 16.03 4.63 -0.13
C VAL A 219 16.66 5.76 0.69
N TYR A 220 15.86 6.75 1.04
CA TYR A 220 16.30 7.90 1.82
C TYR A 220 16.28 7.64 3.33
N ALA A 221 15.21 7.00 3.82
CA ALA A 221 15.05 6.65 5.23
C ALA A 221 14.13 5.44 5.40
N VAL A 222 14.37 4.67 6.46
CA VAL A 222 13.54 3.55 6.90
C VAL A 222 13.36 3.65 8.40
N GLY A 223 12.14 3.42 8.89
CA GLY A 223 11.86 3.43 10.33
C GLY A 223 10.38 3.24 10.63
N THR A 224 10.03 3.28 11.90
CA THR A 224 8.63 3.36 12.34
C THR A 224 8.07 4.75 12.02
N PRO A 225 6.73 4.90 11.94
CA PRO A 225 6.11 6.22 11.76
C PRO A 225 6.62 7.25 12.78
N LYS A 226 6.78 6.83 14.04
CA LYS A 226 7.27 7.69 15.12
C LYS A 226 8.70 8.22 14.85
N GLU A 227 9.60 7.35 14.42
CA GLU A 227 10.98 7.72 14.09
C GLU A 227 11.03 8.64 12.88
N ILE A 228 10.29 8.31 11.83
CA ILE A 228 10.25 9.09 10.58
C ILE A 228 9.65 10.48 10.82
N PHE A 229 8.56 10.58 11.58
CA PHE A 229 7.88 11.87 11.79
C PHE A 229 8.47 12.72 12.92
N SER A 230 9.44 12.20 13.67
CA SER A 230 10.15 12.99 14.69
C SER A 230 11.06 14.06 14.09
N ASP A 231 11.48 13.94 12.83
CA ASP A 231 12.42 14.83 12.15
C ASP A 231 11.77 15.49 10.94
N GLU A 232 11.10 16.64 11.17
CA GLU A 232 10.43 17.41 10.13
C GLU A 232 11.41 17.91 9.06
N GLU A 233 12.64 18.29 9.45
CA GLU A 233 13.62 18.82 8.52
C GLU A 233 14.05 17.79 7.47
N LYS A 234 14.17 16.52 7.86
CA LYS A 234 14.47 15.44 6.92
C LYS A 234 13.35 15.25 5.90
N LEU A 235 12.08 15.34 6.33
CA LEU A 235 10.94 15.20 5.42
C LEU A 235 10.87 16.34 4.42
N VAL A 236 11.06 17.58 4.89
CA VAL A 236 11.05 18.77 4.04
C VAL A 236 12.14 18.71 2.96
N LYS A 237 13.33 18.20 3.28
CA LYS A 237 14.44 18.03 2.31
C LYS A 237 14.09 17.14 1.12
N VAL A 238 13.15 16.21 1.30
CA VAL A 238 12.69 15.30 0.24
C VAL A 238 11.28 15.65 -0.28
N GLY A 239 10.82 16.89 -0.01
CA GLY A 239 9.53 17.39 -0.51
C GLY A 239 8.30 16.78 0.16
N LEU A 240 8.45 16.17 1.32
CA LEU A 240 7.35 15.62 2.12
C LEU A 240 7.00 16.57 3.26
N GLN A 241 5.73 16.57 3.65
CA GLN A 241 5.25 17.35 4.79
C GLN A 241 4.77 16.42 5.90
N LEU A 242 4.96 16.81 7.14
CA LEU A 242 4.40 16.07 8.27
C LEU A 242 2.88 15.89 8.14
N PRO A 243 2.34 14.72 8.53
CA PRO A 243 0.91 14.57 8.75
C PRO A 243 0.38 15.63 9.72
N PHE A 244 -0.85 16.10 9.49
CA PHE A 244 -1.44 17.20 10.27
C PHE A 244 -1.36 16.98 11.78
N THR A 245 -1.62 15.76 12.25
CA THR A 245 -1.55 15.40 13.67
C THR A 245 -0.16 15.63 14.25
N TYR A 246 0.89 15.23 13.55
CA TYR A 246 2.27 15.44 13.97
C TYR A 246 2.70 16.92 13.93
N LYS A 247 2.28 17.63 12.86
CA LYS A 247 2.56 19.06 12.74
C LYS A 247 1.93 19.84 13.90
N LEU A 248 0.67 19.56 14.24
CA LEU A 248 -0.02 20.21 15.35
C LEU A 248 0.65 19.88 16.69
N GLN A 249 1.07 18.62 16.92
CA GLN A 249 1.81 18.24 18.12
C GLN A 249 3.11 19.00 18.25
N HIS A 250 3.91 19.11 17.19
CA HIS A 250 5.17 19.87 17.20
C HIS A 250 4.92 21.33 17.56
N GLU A 251 3.90 21.97 17.01
CA GLU A 251 3.58 23.37 17.32
C GLU A 251 3.10 23.55 18.76
N LEU A 252 2.30 22.62 19.30
CA LEU A 252 1.90 22.66 20.72
C LEU A 252 3.11 22.49 21.65
N ILE A 253 4.01 21.55 21.36
CA ILE A 253 5.22 21.35 22.15
C ILE A 253 6.12 22.60 22.08
N LYS A 254 6.33 23.19 20.91
CA LYS A 254 7.08 24.45 20.74
C LYS A 254 6.46 25.61 21.51
N SER A 255 5.14 25.59 21.66
CA SER A 255 4.38 26.58 22.43
C SER A 255 4.40 26.33 23.95
N GLY A 256 5.15 25.34 24.42
CA GLY A 256 5.34 25.06 25.85
C GLY A 256 4.30 24.13 26.47
N TYR A 257 3.42 23.52 25.67
CA TYR A 257 2.46 22.51 26.17
C TYR A 257 3.15 21.14 26.29
N SER A 258 2.93 20.46 27.43
CA SER A 258 3.30 19.05 27.55
C SER A 258 2.28 18.21 26.81
N PHE A 259 2.72 17.47 25.79
CA PHE A 259 1.85 16.71 24.90
C PHE A 259 2.42 15.31 24.68
N ASN A 260 1.59 14.27 24.86
CA ASN A 260 2.00 12.90 24.51
C ASN A 260 1.92 12.74 22.98
N LEU A 261 2.94 12.10 22.40
CA LEU A 261 2.91 11.79 20.97
C LEU A 261 1.79 10.78 20.69
N VAL A 262 0.74 11.24 20.00
CA VAL A 262 -0.43 10.44 19.62
C VAL A 262 -0.48 10.28 18.11
N MET A 263 -0.93 9.11 17.65
CA MET A 263 -0.88 8.74 16.24
C MET A 263 -2.18 9.05 15.49
N SER A 264 -3.31 9.10 16.20
CA SER A 264 -4.62 9.32 15.58
C SER A 264 -5.21 10.68 15.92
N THR A 265 -6.04 11.22 15.01
CA THR A 265 -6.80 12.46 15.25
C THR A 265 -7.71 12.36 16.48
N LYS A 266 -8.28 11.16 16.74
CA LYS A 266 -9.15 10.93 17.89
C LYS A 266 -8.39 11.03 19.21
N GLU A 267 -7.22 10.42 19.29
CA GLU A 267 -6.33 10.52 20.45
C GLU A 267 -5.87 11.96 20.65
N MET A 268 -5.53 12.65 19.56
CA MET A 268 -5.15 14.06 19.60
C MET A 268 -6.24 14.94 20.19
N VAL A 269 -7.49 14.78 19.76
CA VAL A 269 -8.64 15.52 20.31
C VAL A 269 -8.76 15.26 21.81
N ASN A 270 -8.64 14.00 22.25
CA ASN A 270 -8.72 13.64 23.68
C ASN A 270 -7.59 14.31 24.49
N GLU A 271 -6.35 14.29 23.99
CA GLU A 271 -5.22 14.96 24.64
C GLU A 271 -5.43 16.47 24.71
N ILE A 272 -5.87 17.11 23.61
CA ILE A 272 -6.15 18.56 23.60
C ILE A 272 -7.26 18.92 24.61
N CYS A 273 -8.30 18.10 24.71
CA CYS A 273 -9.39 18.34 25.68
C CYS A 273 -8.92 18.22 27.13
N GLN A 274 -7.84 17.47 27.40
CA GLN A 274 -7.23 17.33 28.72
C GLN A 274 -6.24 18.45 29.04
N LEU A 275 -5.76 19.18 28.01
CA LEU A 275 -4.91 20.34 28.23
C LEU A 275 -5.69 21.41 29.00
N ASN A 276 -5.31 21.66 30.24
CA ASN A 276 -5.77 22.85 30.96
C ASN A 276 -5.14 24.06 30.28
N PHE A 277 -5.86 24.67 29.34
CA PHE A 277 -5.51 25.98 28.82
C PHE A 277 -5.59 26.97 29.98
N LYS A 278 -4.48 27.16 30.70
CA LYS A 278 -4.38 28.29 31.63
C LYS A 278 -4.50 29.57 30.80
N LYS A 279 -5.60 30.27 30.98
CA LYS A 279 -5.78 31.65 30.53
C LYS A 279 -4.72 32.57 31.13
#